data_e0f8ffcbb8ddf69fa2422866453463d7
#
_entry.id   e0f8ffcbb8ddf69fa2422866453463d7
#
_cell.length_a   1.000
_cell.length_b   1.000
_cell.length_c   1.000
_cell.angle_alpha   90.00
_cell.angle_beta   90.00
_cell.angle_gamma   90.00
#
_symmetry.space_group_name_H-M   'P 1'
#
loop_
_entity.id
_entity.type
_entity.pdbx_description
1 polymer ?
#
loop_
_entity_poly.entity_id
_entity_poly.type
_entity_poly.pdbx_seq_one_letter_code
_entity_poly.pdbx_strand_id
1 'polypeptide(L)'
;MVCCHEIEEIKMPTRRTILKDGFAVAAASACSTVLANSLWAEPIIKLPGIQLYTVDKELKQDVEGTLTKVRAIGYREVEIAGFANLSPKQFRTALQNAGLRCSSSHFFNFGSSDSGPLFEAANAVGVHYVVTSGMSRFTNKPDGAAMDAADFKAMAEFCNQLGEKAKQAGLQLAYHNHNFEFKDLGRGTTGYDVLLENTNPDLVKLELDCGWMAVADKSPVRYFHRYPDRYRMVHIKDFVKPTRPSISLAAQDVPQGTVLGTGYIDYHPILKAAKAAGVEHFYVEQEPPFIGMTALEAAARDYAYIRAFTE
;
A
#
# COMPACT_ATOMS: atom_id res chain seq x y z
N MET A 1 45.44 -18.78 66.53
CA MET A 1 44.76 -19.45 65.44
C MET A 1 44.86 -18.51 64.25
N VAL A 2 45.87 -18.72 63.38
CA VAL A 2 46.19 -17.88 62.24
C VAL A 2 45.92 -18.74 60.98
N CYS A 3 44.96 -18.31 60.18
CA CYS A 3 44.63 -18.95 58.91
C CYS A 3 45.64 -18.45 57.84
N CYS A 4 46.41 -19.35 57.30
CA CYS A 4 47.21 -19.12 56.09
C CYS A 4 46.35 -19.14 54.90
N HIS A 5 46.37 -18.07 54.06
CA HIS A 5 45.85 -18.07 52.73
C HIS A 5 46.94 -18.52 51.78
N GLU A 6 46.64 -19.59 51.03
CA GLU A 6 47.48 -20.07 49.94
C GLU A 6 47.29 -19.09 48.73
N ILE A 7 48.41 -18.68 48.18
CA ILE A 7 48.51 -17.90 46.97
C ILE A 7 48.60 -18.87 45.80
N GLU A 8 47.53 -18.97 45.00
CA GLU A 8 47.56 -19.73 43.74
C GLU A 8 48.41 -19.00 42.69
N GLU A 9 49.43 -19.67 42.20
CA GLU A 9 50.27 -19.20 41.10
C GLU A 9 49.50 -19.19 39.79
N ILE A 10 49.33 -18.01 39.22
CA ILE A 10 48.69 -17.80 37.86
C ILE A 10 49.74 -18.28 36.82
N LYS A 11 49.54 -19.45 36.23
CA LYS A 11 50.33 -19.94 35.10
C LYS A 11 49.97 -19.18 33.85
N MET A 12 50.92 -18.45 33.29
CA MET A 12 50.77 -17.77 31.97
C MET A 12 50.57 -18.79 30.84
N PRO A 13 49.63 -18.55 29.91
CA PRO A 13 49.34 -19.49 28.83
C PRO A 13 50.47 -19.55 27.79
N THR A 14 50.75 -20.74 27.25
CA THR A 14 51.77 -20.95 26.21
C THR A 14 51.33 -20.43 24.86
N ARG A 15 52.27 -20.11 23.93
CA ARG A 15 52.00 -19.65 22.56
C ARG A 15 50.98 -20.50 21.78
N ARG A 16 50.86 -21.79 22.12
CA ARG A 16 49.95 -22.73 21.49
C ARG A 16 48.48 -22.53 21.94
N THR A 17 48.25 -22.04 23.14
CA THR A 17 46.94 -21.73 23.70
C THR A 17 46.40 -20.42 23.10
N ILE A 18 47.28 -19.42 22.92
CA ILE A 18 46.90 -18.13 22.31
C ILE A 18 46.42 -18.28 20.86
N LEU A 19 47.01 -19.21 20.08
CA LEU A 19 46.60 -19.46 18.69
C LEU A 19 45.23 -20.19 18.59
N LYS A 20 44.88 -21.03 19.57
CA LYS A 20 43.55 -21.69 19.57
C LYS A 20 42.44 -20.73 19.99
N ASP A 21 42.71 -19.89 20.98
CA ASP A 21 41.73 -18.91 21.45
C ASP A 21 41.55 -17.73 20.44
N GLY A 22 42.59 -17.39 19.68
CA GLY A 22 42.53 -16.41 18.60
C GLY A 22 41.60 -16.82 17.45
N PHE A 23 41.53 -18.11 17.12
CA PHE A 23 40.58 -18.60 16.09
C PHE A 23 39.12 -18.64 16.59
N ALA A 24 38.90 -18.93 17.87
CA ALA A 24 37.57 -18.94 18.46
C ALA A 24 36.99 -17.51 18.58
N VAL A 25 37.83 -16.52 18.92
CA VAL A 25 37.40 -15.10 18.99
C VAL A 25 37.12 -14.52 17.60
N ALA A 26 37.90 -14.90 16.58
CA ALA A 26 37.62 -14.45 15.20
C ALA A 26 36.33 -15.04 14.62
N ALA A 27 36.03 -16.33 14.93
CA ALA A 27 34.78 -16.97 14.50
C ALA A 27 33.55 -16.41 15.24
N ALA A 28 33.68 -16.11 16.54
CA ALA A 28 32.59 -15.48 17.30
C ALA A 28 32.35 -14.03 16.87
N SER A 29 33.41 -13.28 16.52
CA SER A 29 33.29 -11.91 16.01
C SER A 29 32.64 -11.86 14.60
N ALA A 30 32.97 -12.80 13.71
CA ALA A 30 32.35 -12.89 12.39
C ALA A 30 30.88 -13.33 12.48
N CYS A 31 30.53 -14.25 13.39
CA CYS A 31 29.15 -14.65 13.62
C CYS A 31 28.33 -13.54 14.28
N SER A 32 28.92 -12.75 15.17
CA SER A 32 28.26 -11.59 15.80
C SER A 32 28.00 -10.46 14.81
N THR A 33 28.88 -10.21 13.85
CA THR A 33 28.68 -9.19 12.82
C THR A 33 27.61 -9.58 11.79
N VAL A 34 27.50 -10.88 11.46
CA VAL A 34 26.45 -11.38 10.57
C VAL A 34 25.08 -11.32 11.27
N LEU A 35 25.01 -11.69 12.55
CA LEU A 35 23.78 -11.59 13.35
C LEU A 35 23.41 -10.13 13.68
N ALA A 36 24.40 -9.25 13.92
CA ALA A 36 24.15 -7.83 14.15
C ALA A 36 23.62 -7.12 12.90
N ASN A 37 24.14 -7.45 11.70
CA ASN A 37 23.62 -6.88 10.46
C ASN A 37 22.18 -7.33 10.15
N SER A 38 21.78 -8.54 10.56
CA SER A 38 20.38 -8.98 10.41
C SER A 38 19.42 -8.30 11.40
N LEU A 39 19.92 -7.78 12.52
CA LEU A 39 19.13 -7.05 13.52
C LEU A 39 18.87 -5.57 13.15
N TRP A 40 19.52 -5.04 12.11
CA TRP A 40 19.46 -3.65 11.69
C TRP A 40 18.96 -3.46 10.24
N ALA A 41 18.46 -4.52 9.61
CA ALA A 41 17.87 -4.38 8.28
C ALA A 41 16.63 -3.49 8.36
N GLU A 42 16.68 -2.34 7.68
CA GLU A 42 15.57 -1.38 7.66
C GLU A 42 14.36 -1.99 6.94
N PRO A 43 13.16 -1.78 7.46
CA PRO A 43 11.97 -2.24 6.76
C PRO A 43 11.81 -1.49 5.42
N ILE A 44 11.41 -2.21 4.37
CA ILE A 44 11.13 -1.62 3.05
C ILE A 44 10.08 -0.52 3.18
N ILE A 45 9.01 -0.77 3.95
CA ILE A 45 7.96 0.19 4.24
C ILE A 45 8.18 0.76 5.65
N LYS A 46 8.60 2.02 5.72
CA LYS A 46 8.83 2.70 7.01
C LYS A 46 7.53 3.07 7.73
N LEU A 47 6.53 3.50 7.00
CA LEU A 47 5.23 3.93 7.50
C LEU A 47 4.10 3.14 6.81
N PRO A 48 3.82 1.91 7.28
CA PRO A 48 2.70 1.17 6.72
C PRO A 48 1.37 1.89 6.96
N GLY A 49 0.62 2.06 5.88
CA GLY A 49 -0.72 2.62 5.88
C GLY A 49 -1.79 1.55 5.68
N ILE A 50 -3.04 1.94 5.90
CA ILE A 50 -4.21 1.12 5.61
C ILE A 50 -5.27 1.97 4.91
N GLN A 51 -5.88 1.41 3.86
CA GLN A 51 -7.11 1.95 3.28
C GLN A 51 -8.27 1.64 4.23
N LEU A 52 -8.96 2.69 4.71
CA LEU A 52 -10.00 2.55 5.75
C LEU A 52 -11.28 1.86 5.26
N TYR A 53 -11.42 1.64 3.96
CA TYR A 53 -12.50 0.79 3.44
C TYR A 53 -12.46 -0.63 4.03
N THR A 54 -11.26 -1.13 4.34
CA THR A 54 -11.06 -2.41 5.03
C THR A 54 -11.87 -2.51 6.33
N VAL A 55 -12.00 -1.42 7.07
CA VAL A 55 -12.70 -1.35 8.38
C VAL A 55 -13.92 -0.43 8.33
N ASP A 56 -14.50 -0.22 7.15
CA ASP A 56 -15.62 0.72 6.93
C ASP A 56 -16.85 0.42 7.81
N LYS A 57 -17.14 -0.87 8.00
CA LYS A 57 -18.26 -1.31 8.86
C LYS A 57 -18.05 -0.90 10.31
N GLU A 58 -16.85 -1.10 10.84
CA GLU A 58 -16.46 -0.73 12.19
C GLU A 58 -16.41 0.79 12.35
N LEU A 59 -15.88 1.51 11.36
CA LEU A 59 -15.86 2.97 11.35
C LEU A 59 -17.26 3.57 11.41
N LYS A 60 -18.22 3.02 10.67
CA LYS A 60 -19.61 3.48 10.70
C LYS A 60 -20.30 3.27 12.06
N GLN A 61 -19.80 2.33 12.86
CA GLN A 61 -20.32 2.07 14.21
C GLN A 61 -19.63 2.93 15.28
N ASP A 62 -18.30 3.05 15.21
CA ASP A 62 -17.48 3.75 16.20
C ASP A 62 -16.19 4.25 15.54
N VAL A 63 -16.16 5.51 15.12
CA VAL A 63 -15.00 6.11 14.43
C VAL A 63 -13.79 6.15 15.36
N GLU A 64 -13.93 6.72 16.56
CA GLU A 64 -12.78 6.94 17.45
C GLU A 64 -12.18 5.63 17.96
N GLY A 65 -13.04 4.69 18.38
CA GLY A 65 -12.59 3.37 18.81
C GLY A 65 -11.95 2.57 17.69
N THR A 66 -12.46 2.66 16.46
CA THR A 66 -11.86 1.96 15.30
C THR A 66 -10.51 2.54 14.93
N LEU A 67 -10.37 3.87 14.82
CA LEU A 67 -9.10 4.52 14.53
C LEU A 67 -8.05 4.24 15.63
N THR A 68 -8.46 4.21 16.89
CA THR A 68 -7.60 3.82 18.01
C THR A 68 -7.08 2.39 17.86
N LYS A 69 -7.94 1.44 17.45
CA LYS A 69 -7.55 0.05 17.21
C LYS A 69 -6.60 -0.07 16.01
N VAL A 70 -6.87 0.63 14.91
CA VAL A 70 -5.97 0.71 13.74
C VAL A 70 -4.58 1.22 14.17
N ARG A 71 -4.55 2.27 14.98
CA ARG A 71 -3.30 2.79 15.53
C ARG A 71 -2.58 1.81 16.45
N ALA A 72 -3.33 1.07 17.28
CA ALA A 72 -2.79 0.06 18.20
C ALA A 72 -2.22 -1.16 17.46
N ILE A 73 -2.81 -1.58 16.33
CA ILE A 73 -2.24 -2.61 15.44
C ILE A 73 -0.83 -2.22 14.99
N GLY A 74 -0.61 -0.95 14.73
CA GLY A 74 0.71 -0.45 14.35
C GLY A 74 0.72 0.51 13.18
N TYR A 75 -0.39 0.64 12.46
CA TYR A 75 -0.50 1.59 11.35
C TYR A 75 -0.25 3.03 11.83
N ARG A 76 0.35 3.83 10.97
CA ARG A 76 0.68 5.23 11.24
C ARG A 76 0.06 6.17 10.24
N GLU A 77 -0.38 5.64 9.14
CA GLU A 77 -1.00 6.35 8.04
C GLU A 77 -2.28 5.63 7.63
N VAL A 78 -3.24 6.41 7.15
CA VAL A 78 -4.49 5.89 6.59
C VAL A 78 -4.79 6.60 5.27
N GLU A 79 -5.46 5.90 4.39
CA GLU A 79 -6.20 6.48 3.30
C GLU A 79 -7.69 6.38 3.60
N ILE A 80 -8.44 7.45 3.37
CA ILE A 80 -9.87 7.50 3.68
C ILE A 80 -10.72 7.23 2.43
N ALA A 81 -11.85 6.54 2.63
CA ALA A 81 -12.85 6.25 1.61
C ALA A 81 -14.22 6.92 1.93
N GLY A 82 -14.19 7.93 2.79
CA GLY A 82 -15.36 8.64 3.27
C GLY A 82 -15.18 9.07 4.71
N PHE A 83 -16.18 9.72 5.28
CA PHE A 83 -16.09 10.36 6.59
C PHE A 83 -16.94 9.70 7.68
N ALA A 84 -17.49 8.51 7.42
CA ALA A 84 -18.28 7.73 8.38
C ALA A 84 -19.34 8.57 9.13
N ASN A 85 -20.12 9.36 8.41
CA ASN A 85 -21.16 10.28 8.91
C ASN A 85 -20.65 11.50 9.71
N LEU A 86 -19.34 11.73 9.79
CA LEU A 86 -18.78 12.95 10.35
C LEU A 86 -18.56 14.02 9.27
N SER A 87 -18.45 15.29 9.69
CA SER A 87 -17.88 16.28 8.78
C SER A 87 -16.39 16.07 8.58
N PRO A 88 -15.81 16.53 7.46
CA PRO A 88 -14.37 16.40 7.21
C PRO A 88 -13.48 16.92 8.35
N LYS A 89 -13.88 18.03 8.98
CA LYS A 89 -13.16 18.61 10.14
C LYS A 89 -13.24 17.72 11.38
N GLN A 90 -14.40 17.12 11.67
CA GLN A 90 -14.54 16.18 12.78
C GLN A 90 -13.73 14.93 12.54
N PHE A 91 -13.73 14.40 11.31
CA PHE A 91 -12.94 13.22 10.96
C PHE A 91 -11.44 13.50 11.09
N ARG A 92 -10.98 14.67 10.64
CA ARG A 92 -9.60 15.13 10.88
C ARG A 92 -9.23 15.12 12.35
N THR A 93 -10.13 15.66 13.22
CA THR A 93 -9.91 15.67 14.67
C THR A 93 -9.79 14.24 15.22
N ALA A 94 -10.66 13.32 14.79
CA ALA A 94 -10.60 11.92 15.21
C ALA A 94 -9.28 11.25 14.78
N LEU A 95 -8.80 11.51 13.56
CA LEU A 95 -7.49 11.03 13.08
C LEU A 95 -6.35 11.57 13.96
N GLN A 96 -6.36 12.87 14.27
CA GLN A 96 -5.35 13.52 15.11
C GLN A 96 -5.34 12.94 16.52
N ASN A 97 -6.52 12.74 17.12
CA ASN A 97 -6.67 12.13 18.45
C ASN A 97 -6.12 10.69 18.48
N ALA A 98 -6.32 9.94 17.42
CA ALA A 98 -5.77 8.59 17.27
C ALA A 98 -4.26 8.60 16.96
N GLY A 99 -3.65 9.73 16.62
CA GLY A 99 -2.25 9.83 16.20
C GLY A 99 -1.99 9.19 14.83
N LEU A 100 -2.97 9.26 13.93
CA LEU A 100 -2.90 8.77 12.55
C LEU A 100 -2.70 9.93 11.57
N ARG A 101 -1.85 9.72 10.56
CA ARG A 101 -1.67 10.61 9.41
C ARG A 101 -2.62 10.20 8.30
N CYS A 102 -3.04 11.17 7.48
CA CYS A 102 -3.85 10.90 6.31
C CYS A 102 -3.32 11.77 5.17
N SER A 103 -2.75 11.13 4.15
CA SER A 103 -2.19 11.83 2.98
C SER A 103 -3.09 11.74 1.77
N SER A 104 -4.02 10.80 1.74
CA SER A 104 -4.85 10.47 0.58
C SER A 104 -6.30 10.19 0.94
N SER A 105 -7.19 10.46 -0.01
CA SER A 105 -8.62 10.14 0.07
C SER A 105 -9.17 9.65 -1.26
N HIS A 106 -9.84 8.50 -1.24
CA HIS A 106 -10.67 8.03 -2.33
C HIS A 106 -12.02 8.74 -2.33
N PHE A 107 -12.28 9.50 -3.37
CA PHE A 107 -13.58 10.12 -3.61
C PHE A 107 -14.28 9.47 -4.81
N PHE A 108 -15.27 8.66 -4.53
CA PHE A 108 -16.00 7.91 -5.57
C PHE A 108 -16.95 8.79 -6.43
N ASN A 109 -17.12 10.07 -6.11
CA ASN A 109 -18.15 10.92 -6.71
C ASN A 109 -17.61 12.01 -7.66
N PHE A 110 -16.40 11.88 -8.20
CA PHE A 110 -15.85 12.84 -9.17
C PHE A 110 -16.62 12.91 -10.51
N GLY A 111 -17.58 12.03 -10.76
CA GLY A 111 -18.45 12.08 -11.94
C GLY A 111 -19.54 13.14 -11.89
N SER A 112 -19.69 13.90 -10.79
CA SER A 112 -20.58 15.05 -10.74
C SER A 112 -19.97 16.24 -11.51
N SER A 113 -20.82 17.10 -12.08
CA SER A 113 -20.41 18.30 -12.82
C SER A 113 -19.60 19.29 -11.96
N ASP A 114 -19.75 19.22 -10.64
CA ASP A 114 -19.06 20.09 -9.69
C ASP A 114 -18.20 19.25 -8.72
N SER A 115 -16.88 19.36 -8.87
CA SER A 115 -15.88 18.74 -7.97
C SER A 115 -15.46 19.66 -6.81
N GLY A 116 -15.92 20.90 -6.76
CA GLY A 116 -15.54 21.89 -5.74
C GLY A 116 -15.78 21.41 -4.33
N PRO A 117 -16.98 20.94 -3.96
CA PRO A 117 -17.26 20.44 -2.61
C PRO A 117 -16.35 19.27 -2.17
N LEU A 118 -15.92 18.42 -3.11
CA LEU A 118 -14.98 17.32 -2.82
C LEU A 118 -13.59 17.85 -2.50
N PHE A 119 -13.11 18.84 -3.23
CA PHE A 119 -11.80 19.48 -2.96
C PHE A 119 -11.83 20.27 -1.66
N GLU A 120 -12.93 20.95 -1.35
CA GLU A 120 -13.11 21.60 -0.04
C GLU A 120 -13.08 20.60 1.11
N ALA A 121 -13.74 19.44 0.96
CA ALA A 121 -13.69 18.37 1.94
C ALA A 121 -12.28 17.78 2.11
N ALA A 122 -11.57 17.55 1.00
CA ALA A 122 -10.18 17.10 0.99
C ALA A 122 -9.25 18.07 1.75
N ASN A 123 -9.36 19.35 1.44
CA ASN A 123 -8.60 20.40 2.14
C ASN A 123 -8.97 20.47 3.63
N ALA A 124 -10.25 20.34 3.98
CA ALA A 124 -10.72 20.39 5.36
C ALA A 124 -10.19 19.21 6.20
N VAL A 125 -10.10 18.00 5.63
CA VAL A 125 -9.48 16.85 6.29
C VAL A 125 -7.96 16.93 6.27
N GLY A 126 -7.38 17.62 5.29
CA GLY A 126 -5.95 17.92 5.19
C GLY A 126 -5.14 16.88 4.42
N VAL A 127 -5.75 16.21 3.42
CA VAL A 127 -5.04 15.32 2.50
C VAL A 127 -4.31 16.10 1.43
N HIS A 128 -3.31 15.49 0.83
CA HIS A 128 -2.61 16.00 -0.34
C HIS A 128 -3.13 15.38 -1.63
N TYR A 129 -3.41 14.08 -1.61
CA TYR A 129 -3.89 13.34 -2.77
C TYR A 129 -5.39 13.15 -2.73
N VAL A 130 -6.02 13.37 -3.87
CA VAL A 130 -7.42 13.00 -4.13
C VAL A 130 -7.44 11.94 -5.21
N VAL A 131 -8.02 10.78 -4.90
CA VAL A 131 -7.96 9.61 -5.77
C VAL A 131 -9.30 9.35 -6.41
N THR A 132 -9.29 9.07 -7.72
CA THR A 132 -10.44 8.61 -8.48
C THR A 132 -10.18 7.24 -9.08
N SER A 133 -11.23 6.47 -9.27
CA SER A 133 -11.20 5.13 -9.88
C SER A 133 -12.52 4.84 -10.60
N GLY A 134 -12.51 3.83 -11.49
CA GLY A 134 -13.70 3.35 -12.17
C GLY A 134 -14.11 4.16 -13.38
N MET A 135 -14.68 3.48 -14.38
CA MET A 135 -15.00 4.03 -15.70
C MET A 135 -16.47 4.34 -15.92
N SER A 136 -17.39 3.69 -15.19
CA SER A 136 -18.84 3.85 -15.37
C SER A 136 -19.31 5.30 -15.30
N ARG A 137 -18.56 6.14 -14.59
CA ARG A 137 -18.81 7.57 -14.39
C ARG A 137 -18.45 8.43 -15.59
N PHE A 138 -17.58 7.94 -16.48
CA PHE A 138 -17.02 8.73 -17.58
C PHE A 138 -17.59 8.32 -18.93
N THR A 139 -18.02 7.08 -19.08
CA THR A 139 -18.41 6.51 -20.37
C THR A 139 -19.88 6.10 -20.46
N ASN A 140 -20.65 6.21 -19.37
CA ASN A 140 -21.98 5.59 -19.21
C ASN A 140 -21.98 4.06 -19.45
N LYS A 141 -20.82 3.43 -19.39
CA LYS A 141 -20.64 1.98 -19.47
C LYS A 141 -20.33 1.43 -18.08
N PRO A 142 -20.87 0.26 -17.69
CA PRO A 142 -20.45 -0.43 -16.47
C PRO A 142 -18.94 -0.71 -16.48
N ASP A 143 -18.31 -0.67 -15.31
CA ASP A 143 -16.90 -1.04 -15.18
C ASP A 143 -16.65 -2.42 -15.76
N GLY A 144 -15.63 -2.54 -16.64
CA GLY A 144 -15.32 -3.77 -17.36
C GLY A 144 -16.23 -4.11 -18.54
N ALA A 145 -17.30 -3.35 -18.82
CA ALA A 145 -18.06 -3.52 -20.04
C ALA A 145 -17.17 -3.25 -21.27
N ALA A 146 -17.62 -3.70 -22.45
CA ALA A 146 -16.89 -3.66 -23.72
C ALA A 146 -16.28 -2.28 -24.06
N MET A 147 -15.26 -1.89 -23.27
CA MET A 147 -14.54 -0.63 -23.41
C MET A 147 -13.42 -0.78 -24.43
N ASP A 148 -13.22 0.26 -25.21
CA ASP A 148 -12.19 0.36 -26.21
C ASP A 148 -11.16 1.47 -25.91
N ALA A 149 -10.21 1.67 -26.79
CA ALA A 149 -9.16 2.67 -26.62
C ALA A 149 -9.72 4.10 -26.58
N ALA A 150 -10.86 4.38 -27.22
CA ALA A 150 -11.45 5.70 -27.21
C ALA A 150 -12.05 6.03 -25.82
N ASP A 151 -12.65 5.04 -25.15
CA ASP A 151 -13.16 5.20 -23.79
C ASP A 151 -12.02 5.54 -22.81
N PHE A 152 -10.89 4.83 -22.89
CA PHE A 152 -9.73 5.10 -22.03
C PHE A 152 -9.06 6.45 -22.32
N LYS A 153 -9.06 6.91 -23.57
CA LYS A 153 -8.62 8.27 -23.91
C LYS A 153 -9.55 9.33 -23.35
N ALA A 154 -10.86 9.13 -23.46
CA ALA A 154 -11.84 10.04 -22.87
C ALA A 154 -11.67 10.14 -21.35
N MET A 155 -11.38 9.02 -20.68
CA MET A 155 -11.07 9.02 -19.26
C MET A 155 -9.77 9.75 -18.94
N ALA A 156 -8.72 9.55 -19.71
CA ALA A 156 -7.46 10.25 -19.52
C ALA A 156 -7.67 11.78 -19.65
N GLU A 157 -8.44 12.21 -20.62
CA GLU A 157 -8.79 13.61 -20.81
C GLU A 157 -9.57 14.16 -19.60
N PHE A 158 -10.56 13.42 -19.11
CA PHE A 158 -11.28 13.78 -17.90
C PHE A 158 -10.34 13.87 -16.68
N CYS A 159 -9.43 12.91 -16.50
CA CYS A 159 -8.45 12.95 -15.42
C CYS A 159 -7.53 14.17 -15.54
N ASN A 160 -7.11 14.56 -16.75
CA ASN A 160 -6.31 15.76 -16.96
C ASN A 160 -7.08 17.02 -16.54
N GLN A 161 -8.35 17.16 -16.97
CA GLN A 161 -9.20 18.29 -16.59
C GLN A 161 -9.46 18.34 -15.08
N LEU A 162 -9.68 17.18 -14.46
CA LEU A 162 -9.88 17.09 -13.02
C LEU A 162 -8.57 17.40 -12.26
N GLY A 163 -7.43 16.98 -12.80
CA GLY A 163 -6.11 17.27 -12.26
C GLY A 163 -5.78 18.77 -12.27
N GLU A 164 -6.17 19.48 -13.32
CA GLU A 164 -6.05 20.96 -13.36
C GLU A 164 -6.86 21.62 -12.23
N LYS A 165 -8.10 21.18 -12.03
CA LYS A 165 -8.95 21.70 -10.95
C LYS A 165 -8.39 21.34 -9.57
N ALA A 166 -7.90 20.12 -9.37
CA ALA A 166 -7.26 19.68 -8.12
C ALA A 166 -6.03 20.55 -7.82
N LYS A 167 -5.18 20.79 -8.81
CA LYS A 167 -3.99 21.63 -8.69
C LYS A 167 -4.35 23.07 -8.31
N GLN A 168 -5.40 23.65 -8.89
CA GLN A 168 -5.92 24.97 -8.51
C GLN A 168 -6.41 25.02 -7.06
N ALA A 169 -6.93 23.90 -6.55
CA ALA A 169 -7.33 23.74 -5.16
C ALA A 169 -6.16 23.40 -4.20
N GLY A 170 -4.91 23.33 -4.69
CA GLY A 170 -3.73 22.96 -3.89
C GLY A 170 -3.60 21.47 -3.61
N LEU A 171 -4.28 20.62 -4.41
CA LEU A 171 -4.32 19.16 -4.28
C LEU A 171 -3.66 18.50 -5.49
N GLN A 172 -3.26 17.24 -5.34
CA GLN A 172 -2.77 16.40 -6.43
C GLN A 172 -3.79 15.30 -6.74
N LEU A 173 -4.23 15.22 -8.00
CA LEU A 173 -5.04 14.10 -8.44
C LEU A 173 -4.21 12.84 -8.60
N ALA A 174 -4.76 11.68 -8.20
CA ALA A 174 -4.24 10.37 -8.54
C ALA A 174 -5.34 9.48 -9.13
N TYR A 175 -4.94 8.54 -9.98
CA TYR A 175 -5.81 7.51 -10.53
C TYR A 175 -5.46 6.15 -9.92
N HIS A 176 -6.48 5.44 -9.44
CA HIS A 176 -6.43 4.09 -8.90
C HIS A 176 -7.04 3.09 -9.88
N ASN A 177 -6.28 2.05 -10.21
CA ASN A 177 -6.73 0.98 -11.09
C ASN A 177 -7.43 -0.15 -10.33
N HIS A 178 -8.32 -0.83 -11.06
CA HIS A 178 -8.78 -2.18 -10.75
C HIS A 178 -8.18 -3.18 -11.76
N ASN A 179 -8.88 -4.28 -12.02
CA ASN A 179 -8.44 -5.32 -12.94
C ASN A 179 -8.91 -5.11 -14.39
N PHE A 180 -10.03 -4.45 -14.60
CA PHE A 180 -10.65 -4.32 -15.93
C PHE A 180 -9.86 -3.43 -16.89
N GLU A 181 -9.05 -2.51 -16.39
CA GLU A 181 -8.17 -1.67 -17.20
C GLU A 181 -7.08 -2.48 -17.92
N PHE A 182 -6.79 -3.70 -17.43
CA PHE A 182 -5.76 -4.57 -18.02
C PHE A 182 -6.27 -5.50 -19.11
N LYS A 183 -7.53 -5.34 -19.53
CA LYS A 183 -8.06 -6.01 -20.71
C LYS A 183 -7.22 -5.65 -21.95
N ASP A 184 -6.83 -6.68 -22.73
CA ASP A 184 -6.12 -6.47 -23.99
C ASP A 184 -7.05 -5.82 -25.03
N LEU A 185 -6.64 -4.67 -25.53
CA LEU A 185 -7.32 -3.91 -26.59
C LEU A 185 -6.76 -4.26 -27.98
N GLY A 186 -5.85 -5.23 -28.05
CA GLY A 186 -5.16 -5.66 -29.23
C GLY A 186 -3.67 -5.30 -29.23
N ARG A 187 -2.85 -6.18 -29.82
CA ARG A 187 -1.40 -6.03 -29.92
C ARG A 187 -0.66 -5.92 -28.58
N GLY A 188 -1.24 -6.44 -27.51
CA GLY A 188 -0.66 -6.38 -26.16
C GLY A 188 -0.79 -5.03 -25.47
N THR A 189 -1.56 -4.09 -26.03
CA THR A 189 -1.88 -2.81 -25.39
C THR A 189 -3.11 -2.98 -24.51
N THR A 190 -3.05 -2.50 -23.27
CA THR A 190 -4.17 -2.53 -22.33
C THR A 190 -4.83 -1.15 -22.23
N GLY A 191 -6.04 -1.10 -21.68
CA GLY A 191 -6.68 0.17 -21.36
C GLY A 191 -5.86 1.00 -20.38
N TYR A 192 -5.18 0.36 -19.43
CA TYR A 192 -4.27 1.03 -18.52
C TYR A 192 -3.08 1.69 -19.23
N ASP A 193 -2.50 1.01 -20.25
CA ASP A 193 -1.44 1.62 -21.07
C ASP A 193 -1.95 2.88 -21.78
N VAL A 194 -3.15 2.82 -22.37
CA VAL A 194 -3.77 3.97 -23.04
C VAL A 194 -3.98 5.12 -22.07
N LEU A 195 -4.46 4.84 -20.85
CA LEU A 195 -4.64 5.85 -19.81
C LEU A 195 -3.31 6.49 -19.41
N LEU A 196 -2.28 5.69 -19.17
CA LEU A 196 -0.94 6.17 -18.80
C LEU A 196 -0.33 7.07 -19.86
N GLU A 197 -0.47 6.70 -21.13
CA GLU A 197 0.11 7.43 -22.28
C GLU A 197 -0.64 8.76 -22.57
N ASN A 198 -1.91 8.87 -22.16
CA ASN A 198 -2.74 10.05 -22.45
C ASN A 198 -2.98 10.94 -21.22
N THR A 199 -2.50 10.58 -20.03
CA THR A 199 -2.57 11.45 -18.86
C THR A 199 -1.29 12.27 -18.69
N ASN A 200 -1.45 13.56 -18.35
CA ASN A 200 -0.34 14.44 -18.04
C ASN A 200 0.28 14.07 -16.69
N PRO A 201 1.58 13.71 -16.63
CA PRO A 201 2.25 13.28 -15.40
C PRO A 201 2.33 14.34 -14.29
N ASP A 202 2.20 15.62 -14.64
CA ASP A 202 2.21 16.72 -13.66
C ASP A 202 0.83 16.98 -13.04
N LEU A 203 -0.22 16.50 -13.70
CA LEU A 203 -1.61 16.66 -13.26
C LEU A 203 -2.16 15.40 -12.60
N VAL A 204 -1.77 14.23 -13.11
CA VAL A 204 -2.32 12.93 -12.69
C VAL A 204 -1.18 12.04 -12.25
N LYS A 205 -1.09 11.77 -10.95
CA LYS A 205 -0.26 10.71 -10.40
C LYS A 205 -1.05 9.39 -10.38
N LEU A 206 -0.40 8.32 -9.96
CA LEU A 206 -1.01 7.00 -9.97
C LEU A 206 -0.91 6.39 -8.56
N GLU A 207 -1.98 5.73 -8.19
CA GLU A 207 -2.04 4.77 -7.12
C GLU A 207 -2.22 3.39 -7.74
N LEU A 208 -1.16 2.57 -7.69
CA LEU A 208 -1.21 1.24 -8.25
C LEU A 208 -1.83 0.26 -7.26
N ASP A 209 -2.99 -0.30 -7.60
CA ASP A 209 -3.43 -1.51 -6.91
C ASP A 209 -2.69 -2.72 -7.49
N CYS A 210 -1.71 -3.20 -6.71
CA CYS A 210 -0.86 -4.31 -7.11
C CYS A 210 -1.62 -5.64 -7.14
N GLY A 211 -2.63 -5.80 -6.28
CA GLY A 211 -3.45 -7.00 -6.23
C GLY A 211 -4.37 -7.12 -7.44
N TRP A 212 -5.09 -6.07 -7.78
CA TRP A 212 -5.94 -6.04 -8.97
C TRP A 212 -5.13 -6.20 -10.26
N MET A 213 -3.93 -5.64 -10.33
CA MET A 213 -3.05 -5.86 -11.46
C MET A 213 -2.58 -7.33 -11.56
N ALA A 214 -2.25 -7.95 -10.42
CA ALA A 214 -1.80 -9.35 -10.40
C ALA A 214 -2.91 -10.33 -10.81
N VAL A 215 -4.16 -10.12 -10.36
CA VAL A 215 -5.28 -11.01 -10.77
C VAL A 215 -5.63 -10.86 -12.26
N ALA A 216 -5.25 -9.76 -12.88
CA ALA A 216 -5.33 -9.56 -14.33
C ALA A 216 -4.12 -10.15 -15.10
N ASP A 217 -3.26 -10.93 -14.43
CA ASP A 217 -2.03 -11.53 -14.98
C ASP A 217 -1.05 -10.47 -15.54
N LYS A 218 -0.95 -9.33 -14.83
CA LYS A 218 0.00 -8.28 -15.13
C LYS A 218 1.01 -8.11 -13.99
N SER A 219 2.18 -7.61 -14.33
CA SER A 219 3.30 -7.48 -13.38
C SER A 219 3.44 -6.05 -12.87
N PRO A 220 3.15 -5.78 -11.59
CA PRO A 220 3.43 -4.47 -10.99
C PRO A 220 4.88 -4.02 -11.16
N VAL A 221 5.83 -4.94 -11.02
CA VAL A 221 7.27 -4.68 -11.18
C VAL A 221 7.59 -4.09 -12.55
N ARG A 222 6.99 -4.65 -13.62
CA ARG A 222 7.22 -4.14 -14.99
C ARG A 222 6.68 -2.71 -15.16
N TYR A 223 5.54 -2.40 -14.58
CA TYR A 223 4.95 -1.06 -14.66
C TYR A 223 5.73 -0.03 -13.86
N PHE A 224 6.23 -0.38 -12.67
CA PHE A 224 7.13 0.49 -11.91
C PHE A 224 8.41 0.82 -12.68
N HIS A 225 9.02 -0.16 -13.34
CA HIS A 225 10.22 0.08 -14.17
C HIS A 225 9.94 0.90 -15.42
N ARG A 226 8.77 0.70 -16.05
CA ARG A 226 8.40 1.39 -17.29
C ARG A 226 8.04 2.85 -17.07
N TYR A 227 7.45 3.16 -15.92
CA TYR A 227 6.93 4.49 -15.61
C TYR A 227 7.40 4.97 -14.23
N PRO A 228 8.71 5.16 -14.01
CA PRO A 228 9.21 5.70 -12.76
C PRO A 228 8.64 7.11 -12.55
N ASP A 229 8.53 7.54 -11.30
CA ASP A 229 7.99 8.85 -10.88
C ASP A 229 6.50 9.13 -11.21
N ARG A 230 5.79 8.17 -11.83
CA ARG A 230 4.34 8.29 -12.02
C ARG A 230 3.56 7.84 -10.79
N TYR A 231 4.05 6.81 -10.11
CA TYR A 231 3.42 6.20 -8.95
C TYR A 231 3.83 6.92 -7.67
N ARG A 232 2.83 7.30 -6.86
CA ARG A 232 3.04 7.90 -5.54
C ARG A 232 2.49 7.02 -4.43
N MET A 233 1.51 6.21 -4.75
CA MET A 233 0.80 5.36 -3.80
C MET A 233 0.63 3.96 -4.38
N VAL A 234 0.48 2.99 -3.49
CA VAL A 234 0.13 1.61 -3.85
C VAL A 234 -0.88 1.05 -2.88
N HIS A 235 -1.82 0.25 -3.41
CA HIS A 235 -2.58 -0.68 -2.62
C HIS A 235 -1.93 -2.05 -2.61
N ILE A 236 -1.86 -2.63 -1.42
CA ILE A 236 -1.29 -3.95 -1.15
C ILE A 236 -2.42 -4.85 -0.69
N LYS A 237 -2.89 -5.74 -1.55
CA LYS A 237 -3.93 -6.71 -1.24
C LYS A 237 -3.61 -8.07 -1.86
N ASP A 238 -4.04 -9.15 -1.24
CA ASP A 238 -3.77 -10.50 -1.71
C ASP A 238 -5.07 -11.25 -2.01
N PHE A 239 -4.98 -12.21 -2.91
CA PHE A 239 -6.10 -12.97 -3.40
C PHE A 239 -5.81 -14.46 -3.40
N VAL A 240 -6.83 -15.27 -3.24
CA VAL A 240 -6.78 -16.68 -3.61
C VAL A 240 -6.53 -16.75 -5.13
N LYS A 241 -5.53 -17.54 -5.53
CA LYS A 241 -5.12 -17.59 -6.95
C LYS A 241 -6.30 -17.96 -7.85
N PRO A 242 -6.69 -17.10 -8.79
CA PRO A 242 -7.77 -17.40 -9.71
C PRO A 242 -7.32 -18.47 -10.72
N THR A 243 -8.27 -19.25 -11.24
CA THR A 243 -8.00 -20.29 -12.26
C THR A 243 -7.72 -19.69 -13.65
N ARG A 244 -8.11 -18.45 -13.86
CA ARG A 244 -7.87 -17.65 -15.08
C ARG A 244 -7.70 -16.19 -14.69
N PRO A 245 -7.04 -15.36 -15.52
CA PRO A 245 -6.96 -13.92 -15.27
C PRO A 245 -8.35 -13.30 -15.10
N SER A 246 -8.51 -12.49 -14.06
CA SER A 246 -9.73 -11.72 -13.82
C SER A 246 -9.55 -10.31 -14.37
N ILE A 247 -10.41 -9.92 -15.31
CA ILE A 247 -10.44 -8.61 -15.98
C ILE A 247 -11.82 -7.96 -15.94
N SER A 248 -12.61 -8.29 -14.91
CA SER A 248 -13.98 -7.81 -14.72
C SER A 248 -14.26 -7.66 -13.22
N LEU A 249 -15.04 -6.64 -12.86
CA LEU A 249 -15.56 -6.43 -11.50
C LEU A 249 -16.92 -7.09 -11.27
N ALA A 250 -17.43 -7.86 -12.22
CA ALA A 250 -18.65 -8.64 -11.99
C ALA A 250 -18.41 -9.65 -10.84
N ALA A 251 -19.34 -9.76 -9.91
CA ALA A 251 -19.14 -10.52 -8.66
C ALA A 251 -18.64 -11.96 -8.86
N GLN A 252 -19.06 -12.61 -9.95
CA GLN A 252 -18.62 -13.98 -10.28
C GLN A 252 -17.17 -14.05 -10.82
N ASP A 253 -16.60 -12.93 -11.23
CA ASP A 253 -15.24 -12.84 -11.80
C ASP A 253 -14.23 -12.31 -10.78
N VAL A 254 -14.68 -11.72 -9.68
CA VAL A 254 -13.81 -11.17 -8.63
C VAL A 254 -13.22 -12.32 -7.81
N PRO A 255 -11.89 -12.47 -7.76
CA PRO A 255 -11.27 -13.49 -6.89
C PRO A 255 -11.52 -13.16 -5.41
N GLN A 256 -11.55 -14.21 -4.58
CA GLN A 256 -11.66 -14.04 -3.14
C GLN A 256 -10.41 -13.35 -2.60
N GLY A 257 -10.60 -12.22 -1.91
CA GLY A 257 -9.55 -11.55 -1.13
C GLY A 257 -9.13 -12.41 0.08
N THR A 258 -7.87 -12.32 0.47
CA THR A 258 -7.32 -13.03 1.62
C THR A 258 -6.27 -12.20 2.33
N VAL A 259 -5.88 -12.62 3.54
CA VAL A 259 -4.79 -12.00 4.30
C VAL A 259 -3.49 -12.07 3.52
N LEU A 260 -2.72 -11.01 3.55
CA LEU A 260 -1.40 -10.90 2.90
C LEU A 260 -0.50 -12.09 3.26
N GLY A 261 0.14 -12.67 2.24
CA GLY A 261 1.00 -13.84 2.37
C GLY A 261 0.28 -15.17 2.50
N THR A 262 -1.05 -15.19 2.52
CA THR A 262 -1.84 -16.44 2.45
C THR A 262 -2.44 -16.67 1.06
N GLY A 263 -2.34 -15.68 0.18
CA GLY A 263 -2.69 -15.76 -1.23
C GLY A 263 -1.53 -16.21 -2.11
N TYR A 264 -1.41 -15.64 -3.30
CA TYR A 264 -0.41 -16.07 -4.27
C TYR A 264 0.56 -14.96 -4.71
N ILE A 265 0.38 -13.72 -4.25
CA ILE A 265 1.14 -12.58 -4.73
C ILE A 265 2.43 -12.43 -3.91
N ASP A 266 3.58 -12.55 -4.57
CA ASP A 266 4.88 -12.28 -3.94
C ASP A 266 5.14 -10.77 -3.90
N TYR A 267 4.97 -10.17 -2.73
CA TYR A 267 5.14 -8.74 -2.54
C TYR A 267 6.61 -8.30 -2.40
N HIS A 268 7.57 -9.20 -2.18
CA HIS A 268 8.95 -8.78 -2.00
C HIS A 268 9.52 -8.02 -3.20
N PRO A 269 9.52 -8.59 -4.43
CA PRO A 269 9.99 -7.85 -5.59
C PRO A 269 9.12 -6.63 -5.93
N ILE A 270 7.82 -6.67 -5.64
CA ILE A 270 6.89 -5.58 -5.90
C ILE A 270 7.24 -4.36 -5.04
N LEU A 271 7.40 -4.54 -3.73
CA LEU A 271 7.71 -3.46 -2.80
C LEU A 271 9.07 -2.82 -3.06
N LYS A 272 10.08 -3.63 -3.43
CA LYS A 272 11.39 -3.11 -3.85
C LYS A 272 11.28 -2.25 -5.11
N ALA A 273 10.55 -2.73 -6.13
CA ALA A 273 10.35 -1.98 -7.36
C ALA A 273 9.52 -0.70 -7.14
N ALA A 274 8.49 -0.76 -6.31
CA ALA A 274 7.67 0.40 -5.94
C ALA A 274 8.52 1.48 -5.26
N LYS A 275 9.35 1.10 -4.29
CA LYS A 275 10.27 2.02 -3.61
C LYS A 275 11.26 2.65 -4.59
N ALA A 276 11.86 1.85 -5.49
CA ALA A 276 12.79 2.34 -6.51
C ALA A 276 12.11 3.28 -7.52
N ALA A 277 10.81 3.12 -7.78
CA ALA A 277 10.01 3.98 -8.65
C ALA A 277 9.49 5.25 -7.95
N GLY A 278 9.87 5.52 -6.70
CA GLY A 278 9.49 6.74 -5.98
C GLY A 278 8.11 6.70 -5.32
N VAL A 279 7.56 5.52 -5.04
CA VAL A 279 6.33 5.38 -4.26
C VAL A 279 6.57 5.86 -2.83
N GLU A 280 5.67 6.72 -2.36
CA GLU A 280 5.76 7.39 -1.06
C GLU A 280 4.82 6.76 -0.01
N HIS A 281 3.64 6.28 -0.44
CA HIS A 281 2.59 5.77 0.43
C HIS A 281 2.21 4.33 0.06
N PHE A 282 2.09 3.50 1.09
CA PHE A 282 1.84 2.06 0.96
C PHE A 282 0.64 1.70 1.83
N TYR A 283 -0.51 1.47 1.21
CA TYR A 283 -1.76 1.17 1.91
C TYR A 283 -2.13 -0.30 1.76
N VAL A 284 -2.26 -0.98 2.88
CA VAL A 284 -2.89 -2.30 2.92
C VAL A 284 -4.38 -2.14 2.72
N GLU A 285 -4.96 -2.99 1.89
CA GLU A 285 -6.39 -3.08 1.74
C GLU A 285 -6.84 -4.53 1.63
N GLN A 286 -7.86 -4.90 2.37
CA GLN A 286 -8.61 -6.14 2.17
C GLN A 286 -10.10 -5.82 2.15
N GLU A 287 -10.79 -6.32 1.14
CA GLU A 287 -12.23 -6.15 0.98
C GLU A 287 -12.99 -7.36 1.54
N PRO A 288 -14.23 -7.17 2.05
CA PRO A 288 -15.03 -8.28 2.52
C PRO A 288 -15.35 -9.26 1.36
N PRO A 289 -15.59 -10.55 1.66
CA PRO A 289 -15.77 -11.13 2.99
C PRO A 289 -14.45 -11.51 3.69
N PHE A 290 -14.40 -11.29 5.01
CA PHE A 290 -13.31 -11.75 5.87
C PHE A 290 -13.60 -13.16 6.37
N ILE A 291 -12.87 -14.17 5.90
CA ILE A 291 -13.18 -15.58 6.19
C ILE A 291 -12.61 -15.98 7.54
N GLY A 292 -13.53 -16.30 8.49
CA GLY A 292 -13.17 -16.79 9.82
C GLY A 292 -12.49 -15.77 10.74
N MET A 293 -12.60 -14.47 10.42
CA MET A 293 -12.00 -13.39 11.22
C MET A 293 -12.77 -12.07 11.03
N THR A 294 -12.51 -11.10 11.88
CA THR A 294 -12.96 -9.72 11.72
C THR A 294 -12.04 -8.91 10.80
N ALA A 295 -12.51 -7.78 10.29
CA ALA A 295 -11.69 -6.87 9.49
C ALA A 295 -10.44 -6.37 10.26
N LEU A 296 -10.58 -6.08 11.55
CA LEU A 296 -9.45 -5.66 12.40
C LEU A 296 -8.43 -6.79 12.63
N GLU A 297 -8.87 -8.05 12.75
CA GLU A 297 -7.95 -9.20 12.83
C GLU A 297 -7.22 -9.42 11.50
N ALA A 298 -7.91 -9.26 10.37
CA ALA A 298 -7.29 -9.30 9.04
C ALA A 298 -6.23 -8.19 8.93
N ALA A 299 -6.60 -6.95 9.23
CA ALA A 299 -5.69 -5.80 9.20
C ALA A 299 -4.46 -5.98 10.11
N ALA A 300 -4.61 -6.65 11.27
CA ALA A 300 -3.48 -6.95 12.15
C ALA A 300 -2.52 -7.98 11.55
N ARG A 301 -3.04 -9.01 10.88
CA ARG A 301 -2.21 -10.02 10.19
C ARG A 301 -1.51 -9.42 8.99
N ASP A 302 -2.20 -8.60 8.20
CA ASP A 302 -1.64 -7.88 7.06
C ASP A 302 -0.51 -6.94 7.49
N TYR A 303 -0.70 -6.21 8.59
CA TYR A 303 0.35 -5.37 9.17
C TYR A 303 1.58 -6.20 9.56
N ALA A 304 1.38 -7.33 10.23
CA ALA A 304 2.48 -8.21 10.63
C ALA A 304 3.27 -8.72 9.42
N TYR A 305 2.56 -9.10 8.33
CA TYR A 305 3.17 -9.54 7.09
C TYR A 305 4.05 -8.48 6.45
N ILE A 306 3.53 -7.27 6.22
CA ILE A 306 4.31 -6.21 5.55
C ILE A 306 5.50 -5.71 6.38
N ARG A 307 5.43 -5.81 7.71
CA ARG A 307 6.54 -5.46 8.60
C ARG A 307 7.68 -6.47 8.58
N ALA A 308 7.48 -7.66 8.05
CA ALA A 308 8.51 -8.68 7.91
C ALA A 308 9.47 -8.42 6.73
N PHE A 309 9.10 -7.55 5.77
CA PHE A 309 9.96 -7.23 4.64
C PHE A 309 11.03 -6.20 5.04
N THR A 310 12.27 -6.59 4.83
CA THR A 310 13.47 -5.75 5.06
C THR A 310 14.28 -5.59 3.77
N GLU A 311 15.12 -4.57 3.71
CA GLU A 311 16.02 -4.30 2.59
C GLU A 311 17.09 -5.38 2.41
#